data_871cce7327cae6eddef9d12b92771ee1
#
_entry.id   871cce7327cae6eddef9d12b92771ee1
#
_cell.length_a   1.000
_cell.length_b   1.000
_cell.length_c   1.000
_cell.angle_alpha   90.00
_cell.angle_beta   90.00
_cell.angle_gamma   90.00
#
_symmetry.space_group_name_H-M   'P 1'
#
loop_
_entity.id
_entity.type
_entity.pdbx_description
1 polymer ?
#
loop_
_entity_poly.entity_id
_entity_poly.type
_entity_poly.pdbx_seq_one_letter_code
_entity_poly.pdbx_strand_id
1 'polypeptide(L)'
;DSKQIKNSEELQLIKEWKIDKSLSFYQKKIILFPGRLTSWKGQEMFIESLNIFKQKNPDKKFYAIILGSDQGRKIFKKKIQRLVEQYRLINDVIFIENCKNMPLAYKISDIVVSCSIEPEAFGRVAVEAQAMEKAIVASNIGGSKETIIDNKTGFLFKAGDAMSLSDKLSHVFELDETTLKSMGNEGRKNVINKFNVEKMCFSTYSEY
;
A
#
# COMPACT_ATOMS: atom_id res chain seq x y z
N ASP A 1 21.35 2.51 -6.51
CA ASP A 1 20.60 2.00 -7.70
C ASP A 1 19.65 0.86 -7.31
N SER A 2 18.62 1.24 -6.58
CA SER A 2 17.76 0.31 -5.84
C SER A 2 16.62 -0.31 -6.64
N LYS A 3 16.28 0.23 -7.79
CA LYS A 3 15.22 -0.30 -8.66
C LYS A 3 15.77 -1.06 -9.88
N GLN A 4 16.69 -1.99 -9.67
CA GLN A 4 16.93 -2.97 -10.71
C GLN A 4 15.73 -3.90 -10.78
N ILE A 5 14.88 -3.67 -11.79
CA ILE A 5 13.88 -4.64 -12.21
C ILE A 5 14.62 -5.88 -12.67
N LYS A 6 14.62 -6.90 -11.80
CA LYS A 6 15.54 -8.04 -11.92
C LYS A 6 15.04 -9.17 -12.80
N ASN A 7 13.76 -9.13 -13.26
CA ASN A 7 13.25 -10.19 -14.13
C ASN A 7 12.23 -9.70 -15.17
N SER A 8 11.99 -10.55 -16.18
CA SER A 8 11.06 -10.30 -17.28
C SER A 8 9.61 -10.11 -16.83
N GLU A 9 9.19 -10.75 -15.73
CA GLU A 9 7.82 -10.70 -15.21
C GLU A 9 7.50 -9.33 -14.60
N GLU A 10 8.45 -8.73 -13.87
CA GLU A 10 8.29 -7.37 -13.34
C GLU A 10 8.15 -6.35 -14.46
N LEU A 11 8.98 -6.50 -15.50
CA LEU A 11 8.89 -5.67 -16.71
C LEU A 11 7.56 -5.82 -17.43
N GLN A 12 7.04 -7.04 -17.50
CA GLN A 12 5.76 -7.31 -18.14
C GLN A 12 4.63 -6.66 -17.35
N LEU A 13 4.59 -6.81 -16.01
CA LEU A 13 3.57 -6.21 -15.18
C LEU A 13 3.56 -4.69 -15.28
N ILE A 14 4.74 -4.06 -15.26
CA ILE A 14 4.88 -2.61 -15.43
C ILE A 14 4.32 -2.15 -16.78
N LYS A 15 4.57 -2.93 -17.85
CA LYS A 15 4.01 -2.65 -19.18
C LYS A 15 2.49 -2.77 -19.20
N GLU A 16 1.95 -3.86 -18.63
CA GLU A 16 0.51 -4.11 -18.56
C GLU A 16 -0.20 -3.00 -17.79
N TRP A 17 0.42 -2.49 -16.74
CA TRP A 17 -0.11 -1.39 -15.94
C TRP A 17 0.13 -0.01 -16.53
N LYS A 18 0.76 0.06 -17.73
CA LYS A 18 1.08 1.32 -18.43
C LYS A 18 1.86 2.31 -17.59
N ILE A 19 2.65 1.81 -16.65
CA ILE A 19 3.57 2.64 -15.87
C ILE A 19 4.67 3.11 -16.82
N ASP A 20 4.84 4.43 -16.91
CA ASP A 20 5.85 5.03 -17.76
C ASP A 20 7.25 4.52 -17.40
N LYS A 21 7.97 4.02 -18.42
CA LYS A 21 9.33 3.47 -18.32
C LYS A 21 10.44 4.49 -18.61
N SER A 22 10.08 5.76 -18.75
CA SER A 22 11.09 6.81 -18.91
C SER A 22 12.06 6.83 -17.72
N LEU A 23 13.17 7.55 -17.84
CA LEU A 23 14.12 7.79 -16.74
C LEU A 23 13.39 8.27 -15.45
N SER A 24 12.24 8.93 -15.62
CA SER A 24 11.39 9.36 -14.50
C SER A 24 10.82 8.20 -13.66
N PHE A 25 10.68 6.99 -14.21
CA PHE A 25 10.20 5.82 -13.47
C PHE A 25 11.13 5.46 -12.31
N TYR A 26 12.45 5.46 -12.55
CA TYR A 26 13.44 5.09 -11.54
C TYR A 26 13.55 6.12 -10.42
N GLN A 27 13.04 7.33 -10.65
CA GLN A 27 13.01 8.42 -9.68
C GLN A 27 11.70 8.48 -8.87
N LYS A 28 10.68 7.69 -9.25
CA LYS A 28 9.38 7.65 -8.60
C LYS A 28 9.25 6.45 -7.68
N LYS A 29 8.78 6.66 -6.45
CA LYS A 29 8.36 5.55 -5.58
C LYS A 29 6.97 5.06 -5.96
N ILE A 30 6.77 3.75 -5.92
CA ILE A 30 5.47 3.11 -6.16
C ILE A 30 4.77 2.90 -4.83
N ILE A 31 3.64 3.57 -4.64
CA ILE A 31 2.73 3.37 -3.52
C ILE A 31 1.61 2.45 -3.98
N LEU A 32 1.51 1.26 -3.42
CA LEU A 32 0.47 0.29 -3.77
C LEU A 32 -0.66 0.32 -2.73
N PHE A 33 -1.88 0.52 -3.19
CA PHE A 33 -3.09 0.42 -2.40
C PHE A 33 -3.95 -0.76 -2.88
N PRO A 34 -3.77 -1.98 -2.34
CA PRO A 34 -4.58 -3.12 -2.72
C PRO A 34 -5.88 -3.16 -1.92
N GLY A 35 -7.00 -3.29 -2.61
CA GLY A 35 -8.30 -3.38 -1.96
C GLY A 35 -9.47 -3.11 -2.90
N ARG A 36 -10.58 -3.76 -2.64
CA ARG A 36 -11.84 -3.51 -3.37
C ARG A 36 -12.20 -2.03 -3.28
N LEU A 37 -12.78 -1.48 -4.36
CA LEU A 37 -13.27 -0.11 -4.35
C LEU A 37 -14.58 -0.03 -3.55
N THR A 38 -14.45 0.35 -2.29
CA THR A 38 -15.57 0.55 -1.35
C THR A 38 -15.26 1.71 -0.42
N SER A 39 -16.28 2.45 0.01
CA SER A 39 -16.09 3.64 0.85
C SER A 39 -15.28 3.36 2.11
N TRP A 40 -15.55 2.25 2.78
CA TRP A 40 -14.89 1.88 4.04
C TRP A 40 -13.40 1.49 3.88
N LYS A 41 -12.93 1.18 2.66
CA LYS A 41 -11.50 0.97 2.38
C LYS A 41 -10.69 2.29 2.33
N GLY A 42 -11.35 3.44 2.28
CA GLY A 42 -10.72 4.74 2.43
C GLY A 42 -10.01 5.28 1.20
N GLN A 43 -10.40 4.88 -0.03
CA GLN A 43 -9.78 5.41 -1.26
C GLN A 43 -9.91 6.93 -1.38
N GLU A 44 -11.05 7.50 -0.95
CA GLU A 44 -11.26 8.96 -0.98
C GLU A 44 -10.23 9.68 -0.10
N MET A 45 -10.11 9.24 1.15
CA MET A 45 -9.13 9.76 2.11
C MET A 45 -7.69 9.56 1.63
N PHE A 46 -7.39 8.42 0.98
CA PHE A 46 -6.07 8.18 0.38
C PHE A 46 -5.74 9.18 -0.72
N ILE A 47 -6.67 9.45 -1.64
CA ILE A 47 -6.46 10.45 -2.71
C ILE A 47 -6.28 11.84 -2.12
N GLU A 48 -7.05 12.20 -1.10
CA GLU A 48 -6.88 13.46 -0.37
C GLU A 48 -5.49 13.54 0.28
N SER A 49 -5.04 12.47 0.93
CA SER A 49 -3.70 12.41 1.53
C SER A 49 -2.57 12.57 0.51
N LEU A 50 -2.73 12.01 -0.70
CA LEU A 50 -1.77 12.18 -1.79
C LEU A 50 -1.70 13.63 -2.27
N ASN A 51 -2.84 14.34 -2.33
CA ASN A 51 -2.87 15.77 -2.64
C ASN A 51 -2.10 16.58 -1.60
N ILE A 52 -2.37 16.35 -0.32
CA ILE A 52 -1.66 17.01 0.80
C ILE A 52 -0.16 16.69 0.74
N PHE A 53 0.19 15.41 0.53
CA PHE A 53 1.57 14.95 0.40
C PHE A 53 2.31 15.67 -0.74
N LYS A 54 1.70 15.74 -1.92
CA LYS A 54 2.28 16.38 -3.10
C LYS A 54 2.51 17.88 -2.89
N GLN A 55 1.60 18.56 -2.18
CA GLN A 55 1.76 19.99 -1.83
C GLN A 55 2.89 20.22 -0.84
N LYS A 56 3.03 19.35 0.16
CA LYS A 56 4.11 19.43 1.17
C LYS A 56 5.49 19.05 0.61
N ASN A 57 5.53 18.15 -0.38
CA ASN A 57 6.74 17.53 -0.91
C ASN A 57 6.77 17.63 -2.45
N PRO A 58 6.89 18.80 -3.05
CA PRO A 58 6.78 18.98 -4.51
C PRO A 58 7.91 18.31 -5.30
N ASP A 59 9.04 18.06 -4.69
CA ASP A 59 10.21 17.35 -5.23
C ASP A 59 10.05 15.83 -5.23
N LYS A 60 9.23 15.28 -4.33
CA LYS A 60 9.02 13.83 -4.22
C LYS A 60 8.09 13.32 -5.32
N LYS A 61 8.56 12.39 -6.12
CA LYS A 61 7.80 11.81 -7.24
C LYS A 61 7.30 10.42 -6.86
N PHE A 62 6.06 10.10 -7.24
CA PHE A 62 5.45 8.80 -6.97
C PHE A 62 4.51 8.35 -8.09
N TYR A 63 4.20 7.06 -8.08
CA TYR A 63 3.01 6.48 -8.67
C TYR A 63 2.18 5.84 -7.55
N ALA A 64 0.90 6.20 -7.45
CA ALA A 64 -0.04 5.59 -6.54
C ALA A 64 -0.94 4.62 -7.32
N ILE A 65 -0.82 3.33 -7.05
CA ILE A 65 -1.56 2.28 -7.75
C ILE A 65 -2.72 1.83 -6.86
N ILE A 66 -3.93 2.17 -7.26
CA ILE A 66 -5.16 1.69 -6.63
C ILE A 66 -5.54 0.38 -7.33
N LEU A 67 -5.29 -0.73 -6.65
CA LEU A 67 -5.44 -2.08 -7.19
C LEU A 67 -6.65 -2.78 -6.59
N GLY A 68 -7.71 -2.96 -7.36
CA GLY A 68 -8.88 -3.72 -6.98
C GLY A 68 -10.13 -3.41 -7.78
N SER A 69 -11.02 -4.39 -7.87
CA SER A 69 -12.27 -4.28 -8.60
C SER A 69 -13.30 -3.41 -7.86
N ASP A 70 -14.11 -2.70 -8.62
CA ASP A 70 -15.26 -1.97 -8.10
C ASP A 70 -16.45 -2.89 -7.75
N GLN A 71 -16.42 -4.12 -8.22
CA GLN A 71 -17.49 -5.10 -8.01
C GLN A 71 -18.87 -4.54 -8.36
N GLY A 72 -18.98 -3.77 -9.46
CA GLY A 72 -20.21 -3.13 -9.92
C GLY A 72 -20.52 -1.77 -9.27
N ARG A 73 -19.68 -1.28 -8.34
CA ARG A 73 -19.85 0.04 -7.70
C ARG A 73 -19.36 1.19 -8.59
N LYS A 74 -19.86 1.25 -9.82
CA LYS A 74 -19.44 2.22 -10.85
C LYS A 74 -19.56 3.68 -10.40
N ILE A 75 -20.58 4.00 -9.59
CA ILE A 75 -20.78 5.36 -9.06
C ILE A 75 -19.61 5.74 -8.14
N PHE A 76 -19.22 4.85 -7.24
CA PHE A 76 -18.10 5.08 -6.34
C PHE A 76 -16.78 5.20 -7.12
N LYS A 77 -16.52 4.30 -8.09
CA LYS A 77 -15.35 4.39 -8.98
C LYS A 77 -15.28 5.74 -9.68
N LYS A 78 -16.38 6.22 -10.27
CA LYS A 78 -16.43 7.55 -10.89
C LYS A 78 -16.18 8.67 -9.90
N LYS A 79 -16.67 8.55 -8.66
CA LYS A 79 -16.42 9.55 -7.60
C LYS A 79 -14.94 9.69 -7.31
N ILE A 80 -14.24 8.58 -7.08
CA ILE A 80 -12.79 8.63 -6.78
C ILE A 80 -11.95 9.07 -7.99
N GLN A 81 -12.37 8.74 -9.22
CA GLN A 81 -11.72 9.25 -10.43
C GLN A 81 -11.84 10.78 -10.55
N ARG A 82 -13.02 11.34 -10.26
CA ARG A 82 -13.23 12.79 -10.22
C ARG A 82 -12.36 13.48 -9.16
N LEU A 83 -12.15 12.87 -7.99
CA LEU A 83 -11.23 13.41 -6.98
C LEU A 83 -9.78 13.45 -7.49
N VAL A 84 -9.35 12.42 -8.22
CA VAL A 84 -8.02 12.40 -8.86
C VAL A 84 -7.88 13.55 -9.86
N GLU A 85 -8.91 13.82 -10.67
CA GLU A 85 -8.94 14.94 -11.61
C GLU A 85 -8.93 16.28 -10.87
N GLN A 86 -9.80 16.45 -9.87
CA GLN A 86 -9.92 17.65 -9.05
C GLN A 86 -8.59 18.04 -8.39
N TYR A 87 -7.86 17.06 -7.87
CA TYR A 87 -6.56 17.27 -7.23
C TYR A 87 -5.38 17.24 -8.21
N ARG A 88 -5.62 17.17 -9.52
CA ARG A 88 -4.56 17.15 -10.56
C ARG A 88 -3.55 16.02 -10.36
N LEU A 89 -4.05 14.84 -9.96
CA LEU A 89 -3.25 13.63 -9.71
C LEU A 89 -3.32 12.62 -10.86
N ILE A 90 -3.83 13.01 -12.03
CA ILE A 90 -4.09 12.12 -13.18
C ILE A 90 -2.83 11.42 -13.68
N ASN A 91 -1.68 12.07 -13.57
CA ASN A 91 -0.38 11.53 -13.98
C ASN A 91 0.35 10.74 -12.86
N ASP A 92 -0.23 10.71 -11.67
CA ASP A 92 0.37 10.09 -10.49
C ASP A 92 -0.45 8.91 -9.98
N VAL A 93 -1.77 8.85 -10.25
CA VAL A 93 -2.67 7.80 -9.78
C VAL A 93 -3.08 6.87 -10.92
N ILE A 94 -2.87 5.57 -10.72
CA ILE A 94 -3.20 4.52 -11.70
C ILE A 94 -4.23 3.58 -11.07
N PHE A 95 -5.32 3.30 -11.80
CA PHE A 95 -6.33 2.34 -11.39
C PHE A 95 -6.11 1.02 -12.11
N ILE A 96 -5.91 -0.05 -11.34
CA ILE A 96 -5.77 -1.42 -11.84
C ILE A 96 -6.92 -2.26 -11.25
N GLU A 97 -7.73 -2.85 -12.12
CA GLU A 97 -8.91 -3.57 -11.67
C GLU A 97 -8.59 -4.94 -11.08
N ASN A 98 -7.69 -5.67 -11.71
CA ASN A 98 -7.31 -7.03 -11.30
C ASN A 98 -5.81 -7.26 -11.46
N CYS A 99 -5.25 -8.01 -10.53
CA CYS A 99 -3.90 -8.56 -10.63
C CYS A 99 -3.92 -10.04 -10.28
N LYS A 100 -3.46 -10.89 -11.19
CA LYS A 100 -3.39 -12.35 -10.97
C LYS A 100 -2.21 -12.74 -10.07
N ASN A 101 -1.13 -11.96 -10.11
CA ASN A 101 0.09 -12.21 -9.35
C ASN A 101 0.28 -11.12 -8.30
N MET A 102 -0.44 -11.22 -7.18
CA MET A 102 -0.32 -10.25 -6.08
C MET A 102 1.09 -10.18 -5.49
N PRO A 103 1.82 -11.30 -5.28
CA PRO A 103 3.22 -11.21 -4.85
C PRO A 103 4.07 -10.31 -5.74
N LEU A 104 3.89 -10.36 -7.06
CA LEU A 104 4.62 -9.51 -7.99
C LEU A 104 4.22 -8.03 -7.85
N ALA A 105 2.93 -7.74 -7.62
CA ALA A 105 2.46 -6.38 -7.36
C ALA A 105 3.10 -5.78 -6.09
N TYR A 106 3.17 -6.56 -5.01
CA TYR A 106 3.91 -6.16 -3.81
C TYR A 106 5.40 -5.98 -4.11
N LYS A 107 6.01 -6.91 -4.87
CA LYS A 107 7.44 -6.88 -5.16
C LYS A 107 7.88 -5.60 -5.86
N ILE A 108 7.10 -5.12 -6.85
CA ILE A 108 7.41 -3.88 -7.59
C ILE A 108 7.10 -2.60 -6.79
N SER A 109 6.33 -2.68 -5.72
CA SER A 109 6.00 -1.52 -4.88
C SER A 109 7.15 -1.18 -3.92
N ASP A 110 7.27 0.11 -3.58
CA ASP A 110 8.18 0.59 -2.53
C ASP A 110 7.46 0.70 -1.19
N ILE A 111 6.19 1.10 -1.23
CA ILE A 111 5.36 1.33 -0.06
C ILE A 111 4.00 0.69 -0.31
N VAL A 112 3.46 0.01 0.67
CA VAL A 112 2.08 -0.48 0.65
C VAL A 112 1.24 0.33 1.61
N VAL A 113 -0.02 0.63 1.25
CA VAL A 113 -0.95 1.33 2.13
C VAL A 113 -2.22 0.54 2.35
N SER A 114 -2.78 0.63 3.56
CA SER A 114 -4.08 0.07 3.92
C SER A 114 -4.86 1.11 4.72
N CYS A 115 -5.84 1.74 4.06
CA CYS A 115 -6.47 2.97 4.54
C CYS A 115 -7.90 2.77 5.05
N SER A 116 -8.25 1.57 5.52
CA SER A 116 -9.60 1.28 6.00
C SER A 116 -10.04 2.27 7.08
N ILE A 117 -11.23 2.83 6.93
CA ILE A 117 -11.85 3.75 7.89
C ILE A 117 -12.78 3.03 8.87
N GLU A 118 -13.07 1.77 8.60
CA GLU A 118 -13.79 0.86 9.49
C GLU A 118 -12.87 -0.32 9.88
N PRO A 119 -13.07 -0.93 11.06
CA PRO A 119 -12.23 -2.03 11.52
C PRO A 119 -12.28 -3.23 10.59
N GLU A 120 -11.12 -3.72 10.15
CA GLU A 120 -10.99 -5.01 9.51
C GLU A 120 -10.69 -6.09 10.56
N ALA A 121 -11.27 -7.27 10.41
CA ALA A 121 -11.07 -8.36 11.35
C ALA A 121 -9.60 -8.76 11.47
N PHE A 122 -8.87 -8.87 10.35
CA PHE A 122 -7.48 -9.35 10.35
C PHE A 122 -6.49 -8.38 9.66
N GLY A 123 -6.91 -7.69 8.58
CA GLY A 123 -6.02 -6.79 7.84
C GLY A 123 -5.03 -7.54 6.94
N ARG A 124 -5.50 -8.42 6.07
CA ARG A 124 -4.65 -9.24 5.17
C ARG A 124 -3.59 -8.46 4.41
N VAL A 125 -3.91 -7.25 3.94
CA VAL A 125 -2.98 -6.40 3.20
C VAL A 125 -1.71 -6.12 4.03
N ALA A 126 -1.86 -5.88 5.33
CA ALA A 126 -0.72 -5.63 6.21
C ALA A 126 0.18 -6.86 6.37
N VAL A 127 -0.42 -8.03 6.50
CA VAL A 127 0.32 -9.30 6.60
C VAL A 127 1.00 -9.66 5.27
N GLU A 128 0.28 -9.51 4.15
CA GLU A 128 0.82 -9.78 2.81
C GLU A 128 1.99 -8.85 2.47
N ALA A 129 1.88 -7.55 2.78
CA ALA A 129 2.97 -6.58 2.60
C ALA A 129 4.21 -6.94 3.42
N GLN A 130 4.02 -7.25 4.70
CA GLN A 130 5.11 -7.69 5.59
C GLN A 130 5.74 -9.01 5.11
N ALA A 131 4.93 -9.98 4.66
CA ALA A 131 5.43 -11.24 4.09
C ALA A 131 6.31 -11.01 2.86
N MET A 132 6.05 -9.95 2.10
CA MET A 132 6.79 -9.53 0.92
C MET A 132 7.91 -8.51 1.24
N GLU A 133 8.25 -8.34 2.52
CA GLU A 133 9.30 -7.43 2.99
C GLU A 133 9.10 -5.97 2.57
N LYS A 134 7.82 -5.53 2.51
CA LYS A 134 7.47 -4.16 2.12
C LYS A 134 7.10 -3.32 3.32
N ALA A 135 7.54 -2.05 3.28
CA ALA A 135 7.05 -1.05 4.22
C ALA A 135 5.53 -0.88 4.07
N ILE A 136 4.80 -1.03 5.16
CA ILE A 136 3.35 -0.86 5.21
C ILE A 136 3.00 0.38 6.02
N VAL A 137 2.09 1.20 5.51
CA VAL A 137 1.45 2.31 6.22
C VAL A 137 -0.03 1.99 6.33
N ALA A 138 -0.54 1.78 7.53
CA ALA A 138 -1.92 1.34 7.72
C ALA A 138 -2.68 2.19 8.75
N SER A 139 -4.00 2.22 8.60
CA SER A 139 -4.89 2.81 9.59
C SER A 139 -4.75 2.11 10.95
N ASN A 140 -4.61 2.87 12.02
CA ASN A 140 -4.53 2.37 13.40
C ASN A 140 -5.92 1.93 13.90
N ILE A 141 -6.49 0.88 13.27
CA ILE A 141 -7.83 0.37 13.56
C ILE A 141 -7.92 -1.12 13.24
N GLY A 142 -8.74 -1.86 13.98
CA GLY A 142 -8.98 -3.28 13.76
C GLY A 142 -7.69 -4.11 13.74
N GLY A 143 -7.63 -5.14 12.91
CA GLY A 143 -6.51 -6.08 12.83
C GLY A 143 -5.16 -5.46 12.46
N SER A 144 -5.12 -4.25 11.87
CA SER A 144 -3.84 -3.57 11.62
C SER A 144 -3.07 -3.27 12.90
N LYS A 145 -3.78 -3.01 14.01
CA LYS A 145 -3.17 -2.78 15.34
C LYS A 145 -2.47 -4.02 15.91
N GLU A 146 -2.90 -5.19 15.49
CA GLU A 146 -2.36 -6.47 15.96
C GLU A 146 -1.27 -6.99 15.04
N THR A 147 -1.42 -6.74 13.73
CA THR A 147 -0.52 -7.26 12.70
C THR A 147 0.71 -6.40 12.47
N ILE A 148 0.67 -5.10 12.84
CA ILE A 148 1.78 -4.16 12.68
C ILE A 148 2.34 -3.74 14.03
N ILE A 149 3.65 -3.82 14.19
CA ILE A 149 4.38 -3.19 15.30
C ILE A 149 4.83 -1.82 14.80
N ASP A 150 4.17 -0.75 15.29
CA ASP A 150 4.39 0.61 14.81
C ASP A 150 5.86 1.03 14.92
N ASN A 151 6.37 1.69 13.89
CA ASN A 151 7.76 2.10 13.69
C ASN A 151 8.79 0.96 13.63
N LYS A 152 8.36 -0.31 13.69
CA LYS A 152 9.27 -1.47 13.62
C LYS A 152 8.99 -2.34 12.39
N THR A 153 7.73 -2.73 12.16
CA THR A 153 7.34 -3.58 11.02
C THR A 153 6.50 -2.83 9.98
N GLY A 154 6.25 -1.56 10.22
CA GLY A 154 5.43 -0.66 9.41
C GLY A 154 5.05 0.57 10.22
N PHE A 155 4.14 1.37 9.70
CA PHE A 155 3.67 2.60 10.34
C PHE A 155 2.16 2.58 10.49
N LEU A 156 1.70 3.06 11.64
CA LEU A 156 0.28 3.27 11.90
C LEU A 156 -0.05 4.77 11.85
N PHE A 157 -1.17 5.11 11.20
CA PHE A 157 -1.70 6.45 11.15
C PHE A 157 -3.14 6.50 11.68
N LYS A 158 -3.62 7.67 12.08
CA LYS A 158 -4.97 7.86 12.63
C LYS A 158 -6.01 7.57 11.55
N ALA A 159 -6.88 6.58 11.79
CA ALA A 159 -7.91 6.17 10.85
C ALA A 159 -8.83 7.34 10.45
N GLY A 160 -9.15 7.46 9.18
CA GLY A 160 -10.00 8.52 8.64
C GLY A 160 -9.34 9.91 8.53
N ASP A 161 -8.04 10.01 8.81
CA ASP A 161 -7.30 11.29 8.83
C ASP A 161 -6.28 11.35 7.68
N ALA A 162 -6.64 12.07 6.62
CA ALA A 162 -5.82 12.24 5.43
C ALA A 162 -4.49 12.97 5.71
N MET A 163 -4.48 13.91 6.67
CA MET A 163 -3.28 14.63 7.08
C MET A 163 -2.31 13.66 7.78
N SER A 164 -2.81 12.84 8.73
CA SER A 164 -2.00 11.84 9.42
C SER A 164 -1.36 10.83 8.44
N LEU A 165 -2.11 10.39 7.42
CA LEU A 165 -1.54 9.54 6.37
C LEU A 165 -0.47 10.27 5.54
N SER A 166 -0.74 11.52 5.14
CA SER A 166 0.22 12.34 4.41
C SER A 166 1.54 12.52 5.17
N ASP A 167 1.45 12.77 6.49
CA ASP A 167 2.65 12.92 7.33
C ASP A 167 3.44 11.61 7.43
N LYS A 168 2.76 10.46 7.56
CA LYS A 168 3.43 9.15 7.54
C LYS A 168 4.06 8.85 6.17
N LEU A 169 3.40 9.20 5.06
CA LEU A 169 4.01 9.08 3.73
C LEU A 169 5.25 9.97 3.61
N SER A 170 5.18 11.22 4.07
CA SER A 170 6.35 12.13 4.07
C SER A 170 7.51 11.52 4.84
N HIS A 171 7.24 10.99 6.03
CA HIS A 171 8.25 10.31 6.84
C HIS A 171 8.88 9.11 6.10
N VAL A 172 8.06 8.22 5.50
CA VAL A 172 8.56 7.04 4.76
C VAL A 172 9.38 7.45 3.53
N PHE A 173 9.05 8.56 2.90
CA PHE A 173 9.83 9.07 1.76
C PHE A 173 11.20 9.63 2.15
N GLU A 174 11.40 10.04 3.40
CA GLU A 174 12.69 10.49 3.94
C GLU A 174 13.59 9.32 4.39
N LEU A 175 13.02 8.13 4.62
CA LEU A 175 13.81 6.97 5.03
C LEU A 175 14.69 6.48 3.88
N ASP A 176 15.92 6.13 4.24
CA ASP A 176 16.84 5.47 3.32
C ASP A 176 16.42 4.02 3.03
N GLU A 177 16.97 3.46 1.97
CA GLU A 177 16.67 2.11 1.53
C GLU A 177 17.04 1.05 2.56
N THR A 178 18.12 1.27 3.30
CA THR A 178 18.61 0.33 4.32
C THR A 178 17.61 0.22 5.45
N THR A 179 17.07 1.35 5.89
CA THR A 179 16.03 1.41 6.93
C THR A 179 14.73 0.76 6.47
N LEU A 180 14.29 1.03 5.24
CA LEU A 180 13.09 0.40 4.67
C LEU A 180 13.25 -1.10 4.53
N LYS A 181 14.42 -1.57 4.09
CA LYS A 181 14.73 -2.99 3.99
C LYS A 181 14.78 -3.68 5.35
N SER A 182 15.37 -3.04 6.34
CA SER A 182 15.39 -3.53 7.73
C SER A 182 13.97 -3.69 8.27
N MET A 183 13.12 -2.68 8.08
CA MET A 183 11.70 -2.73 8.46
C MET A 183 10.96 -3.86 7.74
N GLY A 184 11.17 -4.04 6.45
CA GLY A 184 10.59 -5.14 5.68
C GLY A 184 10.99 -6.51 6.23
N ASN A 185 12.28 -6.71 6.54
CA ASN A 185 12.79 -7.93 7.14
C ASN A 185 12.15 -8.21 8.52
N GLU A 186 12.02 -7.21 9.37
CA GLU A 186 11.34 -7.34 10.67
C GLU A 186 9.84 -7.65 10.48
N GLY A 187 9.20 -7.05 9.49
CA GLY A 187 7.83 -7.36 9.10
C GLY A 187 7.66 -8.83 8.71
N ARG A 188 8.54 -9.34 7.83
CA ARG A 188 8.51 -10.75 7.44
C ARG A 188 8.72 -11.70 8.61
N LYS A 189 9.67 -11.42 9.49
CA LYS A 189 9.88 -12.20 10.73
C LYS A 189 8.64 -12.21 11.61
N ASN A 190 7.98 -11.06 11.78
CA ASN A 190 6.75 -10.94 12.54
C ASN A 190 5.63 -11.84 11.98
N VAL A 191 5.45 -11.82 10.65
CA VAL A 191 4.44 -12.64 9.96
C VAL A 191 4.75 -14.13 10.10
N ILE A 192 5.98 -14.57 9.81
CA ILE A 192 6.39 -15.96 9.92
C ILE A 192 6.19 -16.48 11.34
N ASN A 193 6.49 -15.66 12.35
CA ASN A 193 6.42 -16.07 13.73
C ASN A 193 5.01 -16.05 14.31
N LYS A 194 4.09 -15.19 13.83
CA LYS A 194 2.79 -15.00 14.47
C LYS A 194 1.59 -15.40 13.62
N PHE A 195 1.69 -15.30 12.30
CA PHE A 195 0.53 -15.38 11.38
C PHE A 195 0.67 -16.50 10.34
N ASN A 196 1.36 -17.59 10.69
CA ASN A 196 1.44 -18.77 9.82
C ASN A 196 0.23 -19.71 10.02
N VAL A 197 0.02 -20.58 9.03
CA VAL A 197 -1.12 -21.54 9.03
C VAL A 197 -1.07 -22.50 10.22
N GLU A 198 0.12 -22.97 10.60
CA GLU A 198 0.29 -23.92 11.72
C GLU A 198 -0.20 -23.31 13.04
N LYS A 199 0.17 -22.06 13.32
CA LYS A 199 -0.30 -21.33 14.50
C LYS A 199 -1.79 -21.08 14.47
N MET A 200 -2.32 -20.70 13.31
CA MET A 200 -3.75 -20.49 13.14
C MET A 200 -4.52 -21.78 13.46
N CYS A 201 -4.09 -22.90 12.88
CA CYS A 201 -4.70 -24.21 13.13
C CYS A 201 -4.58 -24.62 14.59
N PHE A 202 -3.40 -24.46 15.20
CA PHE A 202 -3.16 -24.82 16.60
C PHE A 202 -4.04 -23.96 17.54
N SER A 203 -4.09 -22.64 17.36
CA SER A 203 -4.93 -21.75 18.17
C SER A 203 -6.41 -22.08 18.03
N THR A 204 -6.86 -22.38 16.81
CA THR A 204 -8.26 -22.79 16.58
C THR A 204 -8.57 -24.10 17.28
N TYR A 205 -7.67 -25.08 17.16
CA TYR A 205 -7.87 -26.40 17.81
C TYR A 205 -7.86 -26.31 19.35
N SER A 206 -7.08 -25.41 19.93
CA SER A 206 -7.01 -25.24 21.39
C SER A 206 -8.23 -24.56 22.03
N GLU A 207 -9.11 -23.94 21.20
CA GLU A 207 -10.37 -23.32 21.66
C GLU A 207 -11.54 -24.33 21.68
N TYR A 208 -11.36 -25.54 21.11
CA TYR A 208 -12.34 -26.63 21.10
C TYR A 208 -11.93 -27.78 22.00
#